data_a0cf4d5d6a0395b68685c34413486461
#
_entry.id   a0cf4d5d6a0395b68685c34413486461
#
_cell.length_a   1.000
_cell.length_b   1.000
_cell.length_c   1.000
_cell.angle_alpha   90.00
_cell.angle_beta   90.00
_cell.angle_gamma   90.00
#
_symmetry.space_group_name_H-M   'P 1'
#
loop_
_entity.id
_entity.type
_entity.pdbx_description
1 polymer ?
#
loop_
_entity_poly.entity_id
_entity_poly.type
_entity_poly.pdbx_seq_one_letter_code
_entity_poly.pdbx_strand_id
1 'polypeptide(L)'
;MENLILGDSTVEIKKFTDNQFDTVLTSPPYNRTRNDKYSHFTDINKDYFNFLVESVEQCLRVCKGNVFYNIQKMDTNRVELYKLFGHFADKIIDTIIWNKANPTPGAGNTVTNSYEYILVLSNKNTSLKANEPYIKNHFYTPVYSENPFKNKHRAVMNPKAVEFIFRSFCHPDHHVLDPFMGTGTTGVVAKQFNMQFTGIELVEEYYDLAKDQLSNYTQAFLL
;
A
#
# COMPACT_ATOMS: atom_id res chain seq x y z
N MET A 1 -17.93 4.76 -5.82
CA MET A 1 -18.18 3.48 -6.54
C MET A 1 -16.93 2.64 -6.38
N GLU A 2 -17.09 1.37 -5.97
CA GLU A 2 -15.96 0.44 -5.81
C GLU A 2 -15.91 -0.51 -7.02
N ASN A 3 -14.70 -0.76 -7.53
CA ASN A 3 -14.42 -1.74 -8.57
C ASN A 3 -13.36 -2.72 -8.07
N LEU A 4 -13.72 -3.97 -7.82
CA LEU A 4 -12.81 -5.01 -7.34
C LEU A 4 -12.54 -6.01 -8.45
N ILE A 5 -11.27 -6.36 -8.65
CA ILE A 5 -10.81 -7.25 -9.70
C ILE A 5 -10.06 -8.41 -9.07
N LEU A 6 -10.55 -9.62 -9.28
CA LEU A 6 -9.81 -10.84 -8.95
C LEU A 6 -8.87 -11.17 -10.11
N GLY A 7 -7.56 -11.08 -9.87
CA GLY A 7 -6.56 -11.32 -10.91
C GLY A 7 -5.15 -10.92 -10.52
N ASP A 8 -4.22 -11.24 -11.40
CA ASP A 8 -2.81 -10.86 -11.24
C ASP A 8 -2.61 -9.38 -11.57
N SER A 9 -2.13 -8.61 -10.60
CA SER A 9 -1.92 -7.17 -10.75
C SER A 9 -0.95 -6.83 -11.88
N THR A 10 0.04 -7.67 -12.17
CA THR A 10 0.99 -7.46 -13.28
C THR A 10 0.33 -7.54 -14.66
N VAL A 11 -0.81 -8.18 -14.74
CA VAL A 11 -1.64 -8.34 -15.95
C VAL A 11 -2.78 -7.32 -15.96
N GLU A 12 -3.54 -7.25 -14.85
CA GLU A 12 -4.75 -6.44 -14.79
C GLU A 12 -4.46 -4.94 -14.89
N ILE A 13 -3.37 -4.45 -14.26
CA ILE A 13 -2.99 -3.04 -14.30
C ILE A 13 -2.70 -2.55 -15.73
N LYS A 14 -2.24 -3.44 -16.62
CA LYS A 14 -1.95 -3.12 -18.04
C LYS A 14 -3.21 -2.81 -18.86
N LYS A 15 -4.38 -3.21 -18.38
CA LYS A 15 -5.67 -2.94 -19.05
C LYS A 15 -6.19 -1.51 -18.80
N PHE A 16 -5.65 -0.81 -17.78
CA PHE A 16 -6.02 0.56 -17.50
C PHE A 16 -5.28 1.53 -18.43
N THR A 17 -5.95 2.64 -18.74
CA THR A 17 -5.38 3.71 -19.55
C THR A 17 -4.38 4.54 -18.75
N ASP A 18 -3.49 5.23 -19.43
CA ASP A 18 -2.54 6.16 -18.79
C ASP A 18 -3.30 7.26 -18.05
N ASN A 19 -2.80 7.64 -16.86
CA ASN A 19 -3.38 8.71 -16.04
C ASN A 19 -4.86 8.50 -15.65
N GLN A 20 -5.31 7.25 -15.52
CA GLN A 20 -6.69 6.92 -15.18
C GLN A 20 -7.05 7.26 -13.74
N PHE A 21 -6.11 7.11 -12.81
CA PHE A 21 -6.32 7.27 -11.38
C PHE A 21 -5.70 8.54 -10.84
N ASP A 22 -6.34 9.16 -9.84
CA ASP A 22 -5.82 10.37 -9.16
C ASP A 22 -4.69 10.03 -8.21
N THR A 23 -4.78 8.87 -7.55
CA THR A 23 -3.85 8.40 -6.53
C THR A 23 -3.69 6.89 -6.62
N VAL A 24 -2.47 6.43 -6.44
CA VAL A 24 -2.18 5.02 -6.13
C VAL A 24 -1.67 4.95 -4.69
N LEU A 25 -2.28 4.09 -3.86
CA LEU A 25 -1.75 3.74 -2.54
C LEU A 25 -1.71 2.22 -2.45
N THR A 26 -0.53 1.66 -2.27
CA THR A 26 -0.35 0.22 -2.33
C THR A 26 0.81 -0.29 -1.49
N SER A 27 0.77 -1.57 -1.18
CA SER A 27 1.81 -2.31 -0.46
C SER A 27 2.03 -3.66 -1.15
N PRO A 28 3.06 -3.79 -2.00
CA PRO A 28 3.33 -5.02 -2.73
C PRO A 28 3.78 -6.15 -1.79
N PRO A 29 3.81 -7.41 -2.24
CA PRO A 29 4.46 -8.49 -1.51
C PRO A 29 5.90 -8.16 -1.13
N TYR A 30 6.34 -8.51 0.10
CA TYR A 30 7.66 -8.11 0.63
C TYR A 30 8.77 -9.15 0.43
N ASN A 31 8.55 -10.18 -0.37
CA ASN A 31 9.49 -11.28 -0.62
C ASN A 31 9.89 -12.03 0.67
N ARG A 32 8.90 -12.37 1.48
CA ARG A 32 9.12 -13.10 2.74
C ARG A 32 9.46 -14.56 2.47
N THR A 33 10.54 -15.07 3.05
CA THR A 33 10.94 -16.47 2.92
C THR A 33 10.18 -17.44 3.83
N ARG A 34 9.37 -16.93 4.75
CA ARG A 34 8.57 -17.77 5.65
C ARG A 34 7.24 -18.10 5.01
N ASN A 35 6.95 -19.40 4.86
CA ASN A 35 5.58 -19.86 4.62
C ASN A 35 4.69 -19.31 5.73
N ASP A 36 3.88 -18.32 5.43
CA ASP A 36 2.79 -17.95 6.32
C ASP A 36 1.84 -19.14 6.33
N LYS A 37 1.68 -19.76 7.51
CA LYS A 37 0.82 -20.95 7.69
C LYS A 37 -0.66 -20.69 7.34
N TYR A 38 -0.99 -19.46 7.00
CA TYR A 38 -2.36 -18.96 6.78
C TYR A 38 -2.67 -18.64 5.31
N SER A 39 -1.68 -18.71 4.41
CA SER A 39 -1.95 -18.55 2.97
C SER A 39 -1.21 -19.64 2.20
N HIS A 40 -1.90 -20.22 1.21
CA HIS A 40 -1.28 -21.10 0.22
C HIS A 40 -0.41 -20.30 -0.79
N PHE A 41 -0.37 -18.97 -0.65
CA PHE A 41 0.40 -18.10 -1.49
C PHE A 41 1.77 -17.81 -0.87
N THR A 42 2.82 -17.99 -1.66
CA THR A 42 4.18 -17.60 -1.30
C THR A 42 4.54 -16.32 -2.02
N ASP A 43 4.92 -15.28 -1.29
CA ASP A 43 5.37 -14.02 -1.87
C ASP A 43 6.86 -14.05 -2.28
N ILE A 44 7.45 -15.26 -2.42
CA ILE A 44 8.83 -15.43 -2.87
C ILE A 44 8.90 -15.23 -4.38
N ASN A 45 9.56 -14.17 -4.79
CA ASN A 45 9.88 -13.91 -6.20
C ASN A 45 11.40 -13.95 -6.40
N LYS A 46 11.87 -14.82 -7.29
CA LYS A 46 13.30 -14.96 -7.59
C LYS A 46 13.86 -13.74 -8.32
N ASP A 47 13.02 -13.02 -9.05
CA ASP A 47 13.36 -11.78 -9.75
C ASP A 47 12.63 -10.58 -9.14
N TYR A 48 12.74 -10.48 -7.82
CA TYR A 48 11.97 -9.51 -7.03
C TYR A 48 12.27 -8.06 -7.40
N PHE A 49 13.51 -7.74 -7.78
CA PHE A 49 13.84 -6.38 -8.23
C PHE A 49 13.05 -5.98 -9.48
N ASN A 50 13.05 -6.81 -10.51
CA ASN A 50 12.29 -6.50 -11.74
C ASN A 50 10.79 -6.47 -11.50
N PHE A 51 10.26 -7.33 -10.62
CA PHE A 51 8.86 -7.24 -10.18
C PHE A 51 8.54 -5.89 -9.55
N LEU A 52 9.39 -5.39 -8.63
CA LEU A 52 9.20 -4.07 -8.01
C LEU A 52 9.27 -2.94 -9.05
N VAL A 53 10.25 -3.00 -9.97
CA VAL A 53 10.41 -2.01 -11.04
C VAL A 53 9.16 -1.97 -11.92
N GLU A 54 8.73 -3.11 -12.46
CA GLU A 54 7.52 -3.18 -13.30
C GLU A 54 6.28 -2.68 -12.55
N SER A 55 6.13 -3.07 -11.28
CA SER A 55 5.02 -2.62 -10.46
C SER A 55 4.99 -1.09 -10.31
N VAL A 56 6.12 -0.46 -9.99
CA VAL A 56 6.21 1.01 -9.84
C VAL A 56 5.99 1.71 -11.17
N GLU A 57 6.58 1.22 -12.27
CA GLU A 57 6.38 1.79 -13.61
C GLU A 57 4.90 1.80 -14.01
N GLN A 58 4.19 0.68 -13.78
CA GLN A 58 2.77 0.61 -14.07
C GLN A 58 1.95 1.51 -13.16
N CYS A 59 2.26 1.59 -11.87
CA CYS A 59 1.63 2.53 -10.96
C CYS A 59 1.81 3.98 -11.42
N LEU A 60 3.02 4.36 -11.83
CA LEU A 60 3.32 5.69 -12.37
C LEU A 60 2.60 5.97 -13.69
N ARG A 61 2.48 4.96 -14.57
CA ARG A 61 1.78 5.10 -15.85
C ARG A 61 0.30 5.41 -15.67
N VAL A 62 -0.37 4.67 -14.79
CA VAL A 62 -1.82 4.79 -14.60
C VAL A 62 -2.22 5.94 -13.66
N CYS A 63 -1.27 6.53 -12.95
CA CYS A 63 -1.50 7.58 -11.96
C CYS A 63 -1.21 8.98 -12.53
N LYS A 64 -2.18 9.87 -12.50
CA LYS A 64 -2.00 11.29 -12.86
C LYS A 64 -1.48 12.17 -11.71
N GLY A 65 -1.57 11.68 -10.47
CA GLY A 65 -1.12 12.35 -9.26
C GLY A 65 0.10 11.70 -8.63
N ASN A 66 -0.03 11.29 -7.37
CA ASN A 66 1.04 10.67 -6.59
C ASN A 66 0.81 9.18 -6.37
N VAL A 67 1.90 8.42 -6.43
CA VAL A 67 1.96 7.01 -6.05
C VAL A 67 2.56 6.92 -4.66
N PHE A 68 1.81 6.42 -3.68
CA PHE A 68 2.26 6.10 -2.33
C PHE A 68 2.55 4.60 -2.26
N TYR A 69 3.81 4.24 -2.33
CA TYR A 69 4.27 2.86 -2.42
C TYR A 69 4.87 2.43 -1.10
N ASN A 70 4.09 1.69 -0.29
CA ASN A 70 4.51 1.26 1.04
C ASN A 70 5.35 -0.01 0.97
N ILE A 71 6.52 0.00 1.59
CA ILE A 71 7.41 -1.15 1.63
C ILE A 71 8.25 -1.19 2.91
N GLN A 72 8.31 -2.35 3.55
CA GLN A 72 9.17 -2.59 4.71
C GLN A 72 10.50 -3.18 4.28
N LYS A 73 11.59 -2.61 4.82
CA LYS A 73 12.91 -3.23 4.70
C LYS A 73 12.97 -4.52 5.52
N MET A 74 13.35 -5.61 4.88
CA MET A 74 13.56 -6.92 5.48
C MET A 74 14.92 -7.47 5.03
N ASP A 75 15.46 -8.46 5.73
CA ASP A 75 16.72 -9.10 5.31
C ASP A 75 16.61 -9.76 3.93
N THR A 76 15.40 -10.24 3.60
CA THR A 76 15.11 -10.93 2.33
C THR A 76 14.90 -10.01 1.13
N ASN A 77 14.72 -8.70 1.35
CA ASN A 77 14.45 -7.73 0.26
C ASN A 77 15.32 -6.47 0.33
N ARG A 78 16.26 -6.41 1.28
CA ARG A 78 17.04 -5.19 1.54
C ARG A 78 17.82 -4.68 0.32
N VAL A 79 18.42 -5.59 -0.42
CA VAL A 79 19.25 -5.23 -1.58
C VAL A 79 18.38 -4.68 -2.69
N GLU A 80 17.26 -5.35 -2.98
CA GLU A 80 16.30 -4.97 -4.01
C GLU A 80 15.64 -3.64 -3.67
N LEU A 81 15.32 -3.42 -2.39
CA LEU A 81 14.77 -2.15 -1.93
C LEU A 81 15.73 -0.98 -2.15
N TYR A 82 17.01 -1.12 -1.81
CA TYR A 82 17.97 -0.05 -2.04
C TYR A 82 18.26 0.18 -3.52
N LYS A 83 18.24 -0.87 -4.34
CA LYS A 83 18.28 -0.73 -5.80
C LYS A 83 17.05 0.02 -6.33
N LEU A 84 15.86 -0.25 -5.79
CA LEU A 84 14.63 0.43 -6.16
C LEU A 84 14.71 1.93 -5.89
N PHE A 85 15.22 2.36 -4.73
CA PHE A 85 15.47 3.78 -4.44
C PHE A 85 16.40 4.43 -5.47
N GLY A 86 17.49 3.75 -5.81
CA GLY A 86 18.44 4.26 -6.81
C GLY A 86 17.83 4.32 -8.21
N HIS A 87 17.05 3.30 -8.59
CA HIS A 87 16.42 3.21 -9.92
C HIS A 87 15.39 4.32 -10.17
N PHE A 88 14.59 4.67 -9.14
CA PHE A 88 13.57 5.71 -9.22
C PHE A 88 13.95 7.01 -8.51
N ALA A 89 15.25 7.28 -8.33
CA ALA A 89 15.72 8.45 -7.61
C ALA A 89 15.20 9.78 -8.21
N ASP A 90 14.97 9.84 -9.52
CA ASP A 90 14.41 10.98 -10.24
C ASP A 90 12.88 11.09 -10.16
N LYS A 91 12.20 10.02 -9.72
CA LYS A 91 10.74 9.95 -9.56
C LYS A 91 10.28 10.05 -8.11
N ILE A 92 11.15 9.70 -7.16
CA ILE A 92 10.85 9.81 -5.73
C ILE A 92 10.91 11.29 -5.35
N ILE A 93 9.74 11.88 -5.09
CA ILE A 93 9.60 13.29 -4.70
C ILE A 93 9.60 13.50 -3.19
N ASP A 94 9.32 12.44 -2.40
CA ASP A 94 9.44 12.42 -0.94
C ASP A 94 9.48 10.97 -0.44
N THR A 95 9.85 10.80 0.84
CA THR A 95 9.78 9.52 1.53
C THR A 95 9.12 9.74 2.90
N ILE A 96 7.95 9.15 3.08
CA ILE A 96 7.23 9.20 4.34
C ILE A 96 7.63 7.99 5.20
N ILE A 97 7.91 8.22 6.47
CA ILE A 97 8.28 7.17 7.42
C ILE A 97 7.06 6.84 8.29
N TRP A 98 6.54 5.63 8.10
CA TRP A 98 5.51 5.09 8.97
C TRP A 98 6.15 4.36 10.15
N ASN A 99 6.18 4.99 11.32
CA ASN A 99 6.70 4.41 12.55
C ASN A 99 5.63 3.54 13.24
N LYS A 100 6.06 2.37 13.69
CA LYS A 100 5.24 1.46 14.52
C LYS A 100 5.56 1.75 15.99
N ALA A 101 4.58 2.24 16.76
CA ALA A 101 4.80 2.64 18.15
C ALA A 101 5.20 1.46 19.05
N ASN A 102 4.76 0.24 18.75
CA ASN A 102 5.05 -0.98 19.48
C ASN A 102 5.42 -2.13 18.52
N PRO A 103 6.60 -2.05 17.85
CA PRO A 103 7.02 -3.06 16.87
C PRO A 103 7.28 -4.40 17.57
N THR A 104 7.10 -5.50 16.82
CA THR A 104 7.51 -6.82 17.31
C THR A 104 9.03 -6.83 17.49
N PRO A 105 9.55 -7.19 18.68
CA PRO A 105 11.00 -7.23 18.93
C PRO A 105 11.71 -8.16 17.92
N GLY A 106 12.91 -7.75 17.53
CA GLY A 106 13.80 -8.61 16.76
C GLY A 106 14.25 -9.82 17.60
N ALA A 107 14.57 -10.92 16.94
CA ALA A 107 15.06 -12.11 17.61
C ALA A 107 16.52 -11.92 18.11
N GLY A 108 16.81 -12.33 19.34
CA GLY A 108 18.15 -12.23 19.92
C GLY A 108 18.66 -10.77 19.96
N ASN A 109 19.88 -10.54 19.49
CA ASN A 109 20.53 -9.23 19.47
C ASN A 109 20.32 -8.48 18.14
N THR A 110 19.30 -8.82 17.35
CA THR A 110 19.01 -8.12 16.10
C THR A 110 18.28 -6.81 16.34
N VAL A 111 18.49 -5.84 15.45
CA VAL A 111 17.79 -4.55 15.51
C VAL A 111 16.31 -4.76 15.18
N THR A 112 15.46 -4.21 16.04
CA THR A 112 14.00 -4.25 15.84
C THR A 112 13.60 -3.34 14.68
N ASN A 113 12.86 -3.90 13.71
CA ASN A 113 12.36 -3.16 12.57
C ASN A 113 11.09 -2.38 12.99
N SER A 114 11.24 -1.08 13.23
CA SER A 114 10.19 -0.24 13.85
C SER A 114 9.47 0.68 12.86
N TYR A 115 9.81 0.65 11.57
CA TYR A 115 9.18 1.53 10.58
C TYR A 115 9.07 0.86 9.21
N GLU A 116 8.23 1.45 8.38
CA GLU A 116 8.11 1.17 6.96
C GLU A 116 8.34 2.45 6.16
N TYR A 117 8.81 2.31 4.93
CA TYR A 117 8.89 3.41 3.97
C TYR A 117 7.60 3.50 3.19
N ILE A 118 7.12 4.72 2.95
CA ILE A 118 6.14 5.02 1.92
C ILE A 118 6.85 5.92 0.92
N LEU A 119 7.28 5.35 -0.20
CA LEU A 119 7.88 6.13 -1.28
C LEU A 119 6.78 6.93 -1.94
N VAL A 120 6.97 8.23 -2.03
CA VAL A 120 6.07 9.10 -2.79
C VAL A 120 6.69 9.35 -4.15
N LEU A 121 6.10 8.73 -5.19
CA LEU A 121 6.61 8.83 -6.55
C LEU A 121 5.64 9.64 -7.43
N SER A 122 6.19 10.34 -8.40
CA SER A 122 5.40 11.10 -9.36
C SER A 122 6.15 11.27 -10.69
N ASN A 123 5.40 11.29 -11.80
CA ASN A 123 5.92 11.71 -13.10
C ASN A 123 6.07 13.24 -13.21
N LYS A 124 5.53 13.97 -12.24
CA LYS A 124 5.64 15.44 -12.17
C LYS A 124 6.83 15.77 -11.26
N ASN A 125 7.78 16.51 -11.80
CA ASN A 125 8.92 17.00 -11.00
C ASN A 125 8.49 18.18 -10.11
N THR A 126 7.65 17.88 -9.11
CA THR A 126 7.09 18.87 -8.18
C THR A 126 7.19 18.34 -6.75
N SER A 127 7.36 19.23 -5.79
CA SER A 127 7.29 18.85 -4.38
C SER A 127 5.92 18.28 -4.01
N LEU A 128 5.90 17.33 -3.11
CA LEU A 128 4.66 16.81 -2.52
C LEU A 128 3.87 17.96 -1.89
N LYS A 129 2.61 18.09 -2.27
CA LYS A 129 1.68 19.08 -1.71
C LYS A 129 0.80 18.42 -0.66
N ALA A 130 0.71 19.03 0.51
CA ALA A 130 -0.18 18.61 1.57
C ALA A 130 -1.44 19.49 1.60
N ASN A 131 -2.54 18.92 2.08
CA ASN A 131 -3.83 19.60 2.22
C ASN A 131 -3.82 20.66 3.33
N GLU A 132 -2.92 20.48 4.32
CA GLU A 132 -2.76 21.39 5.46
C GLU A 132 -1.28 21.77 5.64
N PRO A 133 -0.98 22.94 6.23
CA PRO A 133 0.39 23.35 6.52
C PRO A 133 1.01 22.46 7.62
N TYR A 134 2.33 22.36 7.62
CA TYR A 134 3.13 21.68 8.64
C TYR A 134 2.92 20.16 8.75
N ILE A 135 2.34 19.49 7.75
CA ILE A 135 2.32 18.03 7.69
C ILE A 135 3.75 17.51 7.65
N LYS A 136 4.05 16.59 8.57
CA LYS A 136 5.37 15.95 8.66
C LYS A 136 5.41 14.72 7.74
N ASN A 137 6.57 14.44 7.18
CA ASN A 137 6.82 13.22 6.40
C ASN A 137 7.13 12.00 7.28
N HIS A 138 6.64 11.98 8.52
CA HIS A 138 6.63 10.81 9.37
C HIS A 138 5.41 10.84 10.30
N PHE A 139 4.92 9.67 10.65
CA PHE A 139 3.81 9.50 11.57
C PHE A 139 3.94 8.20 12.37
N TYR A 140 3.13 8.06 13.41
CA TYR A 140 3.13 6.91 14.31
C TYR A 140 1.76 6.27 14.34
N THR A 141 1.72 4.93 14.22
CA THR A 141 0.53 4.15 14.58
C THR A 141 0.94 3.00 15.49
N PRO A 142 0.07 2.50 16.39
CA PRO A 142 0.30 1.22 17.02
C PRO A 142 0.33 0.11 15.96
N VAL A 143 0.95 -1.03 16.29
CA VAL A 143 0.75 -2.26 15.51
C VAL A 143 -0.74 -2.56 15.47
N TYR A 144 -1.26 -2.94 14.33
CA TYR A 144 -2.69 -3.21 14.15
C TYR A 144 -3.09 -4.49 14.90
N SER A 145 -3.26 -4.35 16.23
CA SER A 145 -3.64 -5.46 17.13
C SER A 145 -5.09 -5.91 16.94
N GLU A 146 -5.94 -5.01 16.45
CA GLU A 146 -7.36 -5.25 16.20
C GLU A 146 -7.62 -5.79 14.78
N ASN A 147 -6.58 -6.26 14.09
CA ASN A 147 -6.74 -6.86 12.77
C ASN A 147 -7.77 -8.00 12.81
N PRO A 148 -8.95 -7.84 12.21
CA PRO A 148 -10.01 -8.85 12.24
C PRO A 148 -9.62 -10.11 11.47
N PHE A 149 -8.59 -10.03 10.63
CA PHE A 149 -8.10 -11.12 9.78
C PHE A 149 -6.78 -11.71 10.25
N LYS A 150 -6.33 -11.44 11.49
CA LYS A 150 -5.03 -11.89 12.00
C LYS A 150 -4.78 -13.40 11.87
N ASN A 151 -5.85 -14.19 11.82
CA ASN A 151 -5.78 -15.66 11.64
C ASN A 151 -5.78 -16.08 10.15
N LYS A 152 -6.11 -15.18 9.23
CA LYS A 152 -6.17 -15.41 7.77
C LYS A 152 -5.11 -14.60 7.03
N HIS A 153 -4.91 -13.34 7.41
CA HIS A 153 -3.95 -12.43 6.79
C HIS A 153 -3.25 -11.58 7.87
N ARG A 154 -1.95 -11.81 8.08
CA ARG A 154 -1.17 -11.10 9.12
C ARG A 154 -0.65 -9.74 8.69
N ALA A 155 -0.44 -9.54 7.40
CA ALA A 155 0.18 -8.34 6.85
C ALA A 155 -0.86 -7.30 6.39
N VAL A 156 -1.97 -7.17 7.12
CA VAL A 156 -3.00 -6.16 6.83
C VAL A 156 -2.44 -4.77 7.18
N MET A 157 -2.52 -3.85 6.24
CA MET A 157 -2.14 -2.45 6.45
C MET A 157 -3.01 -1.83 7.57
N ASN A 158 -2.40 -1.05 8.46
CA ASN A 158 -3.17 -0.35 9.49
C ASN A 158 -4.04 0.74 8.85
N PRO A 159 -5.37 0.75 9.07
CA PRO A 159 -6.26 1.78 8.51
C PRO A 159 -5.81 3.21 8.82
N LYS A 160 -5.24 3.45 10.01
CA LYS A 160 -4.72 4.78 10.39
C LYS A 160 -3.56 5.26 9.52
N ALA A 161 -2.80 4.34 8.93
CA ALA A 161 -1.75 4.72 7.97
C ALA A 161 -2.37 5.21 6.65
N VAL A 162 -3.42 4.53 6.18
CA VAL A 162 -4.19 4.93 5.00
C VAL A 162 -4.89 6.27 5.24
N GLU A 163 -5.54 6.42 6.41
CA GLU A 163 -6.20 7.67 6.83
C GLU A 163 -5.24 8.86 6.84
N PHE A 164 -4.01 8.66 7.36
CA PHE A 164 -2.99 9.70 7.34
C PHE A 164 -2.68 10.17 5.92
N ILE A 165 -2.46 9.23 4.98
CA ILE A 165 -2.17 9.56 3.58
C ILE A 165 -3.34 10.29 2.92
N PHE A 166 -4.56 9.77 3.08
CA PHE A 166 -5.74 10.37 2.43
C PHE A 166 -6.05 11.75 2.98
N ARG A 167 -6.06 11.92 4.30
CA ARG A 167 -6.29 13.22 4.94
C ARG A 167 -5.24 14.25 4.52
N SER A 168 -3.98 13.84 4.45
CA SER A 168 -2.87 14.76 4.22
C SER A 168 -2.66 15.13 2.76
N PHE A 169 -2.98 14.24 1.80
CA PHE A 169 -2.51 14.37 0.41
C PHE A 169 -3.56 14.10 -0.66
N CYS A 170 -4.77 13.65 -0.30
CA CYS A 170 -5.82 13.30 -1.25
C CYS A 170 -7.05 14.19 -1.09
N HIS A 171 -7.94 14.19 -2.09
CA HIS A 171 -9.21 14.90 -2.07
C HIS A 171 -10.39 13.90 -2.15
N PRO A 172 -11.58 14.25 -1.65
CA PRO A 172 -12.74 13.34 -1.61
C PRO A 172 -13.24 12.85 -2.97
N ASP A 173 -12.91 13.55 -4.05
CA ASP A 173 -13.29 13.20 -5.43
C ASP A 173 -12.26 12.31 -6.14
N HIS A 174 -11.13 12.00 -5.47
CA HIS A 174 -10.09 11.17 -6.05
C HIS A 174 -10.59 9.75 -6.35
N HIS A 175 -10.12 9.21 -7.48
CA HIS A 175 -10.18 7.79 -7.77
C HIS A 175 -8.86 7.12 -7.36
N VAL A 176 -8.93 6.26 -6.36
CA VAL A 176 -7.77 5.56 -5.79
C VAL A 176 -7.63 4.18 -6.40
N LEU A 177 -6.41 3.80 -6.78
CA LEU A 177 -6.06 2.43 -7.16
C LEU A 177 -5.18 1.79 -6.07
N ASP A 178 -5.47 0.54 -5.71
CA ASP A 178 -4.58 -0.36 -4.98
C ASP A 178 -4.41 -1.67 -5.75
N PRO A 179 -3.29 -1.84 -6.50
CA PRO A 179 -3.06 -3.06 -7.28
C PRO A 179 -2.70 -4.29 -6.45
N PHE A 180 -2.51 -4.16 -5.13
CA PHE A 180 -2.25 -5.25 -4.19
C PHE A 180 -3.15 -5.11 -2.96
N MET A 181 -4.48 -5.04 -3.18
CA MET A 181 -5.43 -4.57 -2.16
C MET A 181 -5.56 -5.50 -0.94
N GLY A 182 -5.13 -6.76 -1.03
CA GLY A 182 -5.26 -7.73 0.05
C GLY A 182 -6.71 -7.83 0.52
N THR A 183 -6.92 -7.67 1.82
CA THR A 183 -8.26 -7.70 2.42
C THR A 183 -9.05 -6.38 2.28
N GLY A 184 -8.57 -5.40 1.50
CA GLY A 184 -9.34 -4.21 1.11
C GLY A 184 -9.28 -3.02 2.06
N THR A 185 -8.28 -2.93 2.96
CA THR A 185 -8.15 -1.81 3.91
C THR A 185 -8.15 -0.45 3.21
N THR A 186 -7.38 -0.32 2.11
CA THR A 186 -7.31 0.91 1.31
C THR A 186 -8.71 1.31 0.80
N GLY A 187 -9.49 0.35 0.32
CA GLY A 187 -10.84 0.57 -0.19
C GLY A 187 -11.82 1.00 0.89
N VAL A 188 -11.76 0.37 2.08
CA VAL A 188 -12.63 0.75 3.22
C VAL A 188 -12.36 2.19 3.63
N VAL A 189 -11.09 2.59 3.74
CA VAL A 189 -10.75 3.97 4.10
C VAL A 189 -11.08 4.94 2.95
N ALA A 190 -10.89 4.55 1.68
CA ALA A 190 -11.31 5.37 0.53
C ALA A 190 -12.82 5.68 0.60
N LYS A 191 -13.63 4.69 0.96
CA LYS A 191 -15.08 4.86 1.17
C LYS A 191 -15.40 5.83 2.32
N GLN A 192 -14.64 5.79 3.43
CA GLN A 192 -14.77 6.75 4.55
C GLN A 192 -14.53 8.20 4.09
N PHE A 193 -13.63 8.39 3.15
CA PHE A 193 -13.27 9.70 2.61
C PHE A 193 -14.08 10.10 1.36
N ASN A 194 -15.15 9.35 1.03
CA ASN A 194 -15.98 9.56 -0.17
C ASN A 194 -15.21 9.52 -1.50
N MET A 195 -14.13 8.74 -1.55
CA MET A 195 -13.32 8.51 -2.74
C MET A 195 -13.83 7.33 -3.57
N GLN A 196 -13.57 7.32 -4.87
CA GLN A 196 -13.75 6.14 -5.69
C GLN A 196 -12.57 5.19 -5.47
N PHE A 197 -12.82 3.89 -5.57
CA PHE A 197 -11.80 2.87 -5.33
C PHE A 197 -11.81 1.80 -6.42
N THR A 198 -10.61 1.45 -6.89
CA THR A 198 -10.35 0.24 -7.68
C THR A 198 -9.26 -0.57 -6.97
N GLY A 199 -9.52 -1.85 -6.74
CA GLY A 199 -8.57 -2.77 -6.11
C GLY A 199 -8.37 -4.03 -6.94
N ILE A 200 -7.13 -4.53 -7.00
CA ILE A 200 -6.78 -5.81 -7.62
C ILE A 200 -6.23 -6.74 -6.53
N GLU A 201 -6.68 -7.98 -6.53
CA GLU A 201 -6.19 -9.02 -5.63
C GLU A 201 -6.08 -10.36 -6.36
N LEU A 202 -4.96 -11.04 -6.18
CA LEU A 202 -4.66 -12.32 -6.80
C LEU A 202 -5.32 -13.49 -6.08
N VAL A 203 -5.38 -13.42 -4.74
CA VAL A 203 -5.84 -14.52 -3.89
C VAL A 203 -7.34 -14.38 -3.64
N GLU A 204 -8.11 -15.34 -4.14
CA GLU A 204 -9.58 -15.33 -4.07
C GLU A 204 -10.09 -15.16 -2.63
N GLU A 205 -9.48 -15.84 -1.64
CA GLU A 205 -9.87 -15.69 -0.23
C GLU A 205 -9.74 -14.23 0.25
N TYR A 206 -8.68 -13.52 -0.13
CA TYR A 206 -8.48 -12.12 0.25
C TYR A 206 -9.40 -11.18 -0.52
N TYR A 207 -9.63 -11.48 -1.79
CA TYR A 207 -10.61 -10.76 -2.61
C TYR A 207 -12.02 -10.84 -2.00
N ASP A 208 -12.46 -12.03 -1.58
CA ASP A 208 -13.77 -12.21 -0.94
C ASP A 208 -13.86 -11.44 0.39
N LEU A 209 -12.80 -11.46 1.19
CA LEU A 209 -12.74 -10.66 2.42
C LEU A 209 -12.83 -9.15 2.14
N ALA A 210 -12.15 -8.67 1.10
CA ALA A 210 -12.22 -7.28 0.68
C ALA A 210 -13.63 -6.89 0.24
N LYS A 211 -14.27 -7.75 -0.57
CA LYS A 211 -15.64 -7.57 -1.03
C LYS A 211 -16.64 -7.50 0.12
N ASP A 212 -16.52 -8.42 1.08
CA ASP A 212 -17.38 -8.44 2.26
C ASP A 212 -17.19 -7.19 3.13
N GLN A 213 -15.95 -6.76 3.37
CA GLN A 213 -15.68 -5.54 4.13
C GLN A 213 -16.29 -4.29 3.47
N LEU A 214 -16.08 -4.15 2.17
CA LEU A 214 -16.58 -2.99 1.42
C LEU A 214 -18.11 -3.00 1.30
N SER A 215 -18.74 -4.16 1.13
CA SER A 215 -20.19 -4.29 1.06
C SER A 215 -20.88 -4.02 2.40
N ASN A 216 -20.27 -4.48 3.49
CA ASN A 216 -20.83 -4.34 4.84
C ASN A 216 -20.43 -3.02 5.52
N TYR A 217 -19.60 -2.21 4.87
CA TYR A 217 -19.25 -0.91 5.40
C TYR A 217 -20.49 0.01 5.42
N THR A 218 -21.08 0.15 6.58
CA THR A 218 -22.07 1.20 6.86
C THR A 218 -21.30 2.41 7.35
N GLN A 219 -21.49 3.56 6.72
CA GLN A 219 -20.90 4.82 7.14
C GLN A 219 -21.44 5.12 8.56
N ALA A 220 -20.71 4.70 9.58
CA ALA A 220 -20.97 5.15 10.94
C ALA A 220 -20.74 6.65 10.92
N PHE A 221 -21.81 7.41 11.16
CA PHE A 221 -21.79 8.87 11.19
C PHE A 221 -20.57 9.34 12.00
N LEU A 222 -19.68 10.08 11.34
CA LEU A 222 -18.69 10.91 12.02
C LEU A 222 -19.51 12.01 12.74
N LEU A 223 -19.82 11.76 14.02
CA LEU A 223 -20.26 12.78 14.97
C LEU A 223 -19.03 13.44 15.57
#